data_0bb8fdb1d7beffb60b20c5c55c7612df
#
_entry.id   0bb8fdb1d7beffb60b20c5c55c7612df
#
_cell.length_a   1.000
_cell.length_b   1.000
_cell.length_c   1.000
_cell.angle_alpha   90.00
_cell.angle_beta   90.00
_cell.angle_gamma   90.00
#
_symmetry.space_group_name_H-M   'P 1'
#
loop_
_entity.id
_entity.type
_entity.pdbx_description
1 polymer ?
#
loop_
_entity_poly.entity_id
_entity_poly.type
_entity_poly.pdbx_seq_one_letter_code
_entity_poly.pdbx_strand_id
1 'polypeptide(L)'
;YLAEALLAEGREVHGLVRQASLVQRSRLDALPTCAEAKAAGRLKLHYADLTDSSSLQWLVRQVQPGEIYHLAGQSHVKVSFDLPEYTAQTTGLGTLRLLEAIRQNVPGTRFFLAATSEIFGEPSESPQSETTPVAPVNPYAAAKLYALNLVRVYRRAYGLFAAAGILFNHESPRRGENYVTRKIARGAARIARGLERELHLGTLTPRRDWGWAPDYVQGMRAVLGAERPEDYVLATGRTHAVADF
;
A
#
# COMPACT_ATOMS: atom_id res chain seq x y z
N TYR A 1 -4.66 2.72 -10.01
CA TYR A 1 -6.06 2.33 -9.79
C TYR A 1 -6.76 3.25 -8.79
N LEU A 2 -6.20 3.47 -7.58
CA LEU A 2 -6.84 4.36 -6.60
C LEU A 2 -6.95 5.80 -7.12
N ALA A 3 -5.87 6.36 -7.66
CA ALA A 3 -5.91 7.70 -8.25
C ALA A 3 -6.94 7.80 -9.39
N GLU A 4 -6.99 6.80 -10.27
CA GLU A 4 -7.99 6.74 -11.35
C GLU A 4 -9.42 6.70 -10.81
N ALA A 5 -9.68 5.88 -9.79
CA ALA A 5 -11.01 5.78 -9.17
C ALA A 5 -11.45 7.11 -8.55
N LEU A 6 -10.57 7.78 -7.82
CA LEU A 6 -10.86 9.08 -7.19
C LEU A 6 -11.05 10.18 -8.22
N LEU A 7 -10.23 10.20 -9.28
CA LEU A 7 -10.36 11.15 -10.39
C LEU A 7 -11.65 10.97 -11.17
N ALA A 8 -12.10 9.72 -11.39
CA ALA A 8 -13.36 9.40 -12.04
C ALA A 8 -14.58 9.94 -11.28
N GLU A 9 -14.47 10.08 -9.96
CA GLU A 9 -15.48 10.71 -9.11
C GLU A 9 -15.41 12.25 -9.08
N GLY A 10 -14.54 12.85 -9.88
CA GLY A 10 -14.35 14.29 -9.91
C GLY A 10 -13.53 14.86 -8.76
N ARG A 11 -12.90 14.02 -7.94
CA ARG A 11 -12.06 14.47 -6.81
C ARG A 11 -10.75 15.09 -7.32
N GLU A 12 -10.23 16.05 -6.56
CA GLU A 12 -8.86 16.51 -6.69
C GLU A 12 -7.93 15.51 -5.96
N VAL A 13 -6.88 15.05 -6.64
CA VAL A 13 -5.96 14.03 -6.14
C VAL A 13 -4.55 14.62 -6.01
N HIS A 14 -3.99 14.55 -4.81
CA HIS A 14 -2.61 14.93 -4.52
C HIS A 14 -1.78 13.67 -4.29
N GLY A 15 -0.87 13.37 -5.23
CA GLY A 15 0.03 12.23 -5.13
C GLY A 15 1.38 12.64 -4.54
N LEU A 16 1.83 11.94 -3.50
CA LEU A 16 3.19 12.07 -2.99
C LEU A 16 4.11 11.13 -3.75
N VAL A 17 5.18 11.65 -4.30
CA VAL A 17 6.21 10.90 -5.00
C VAL A 17 7.58 11.21 -4.38
N ARG A 18 8.37 10.17 -4.14
CA ARG A 18 9.75 10.36 -3.68
C ARG A 18 10.59 10.92 -4.81
N GLN A 19 11.37 11.96 -4.52
CA GLN A 19 12.35 12.46 -5.45
C GLN A 19 13.48 11.43 -5.61
N ALA A 20 13.75 11.02 -6.83
CA ALA A 20 14.82 10.10 -7.19
C ALA A 20 15.55 10.65 -8.42
N SER A 21 16.82 10.27 -8.58
CA SER A 21 17.64 10.67 -9.74
C SER A 21 17.03 10.22 -11.09
N LEU A 22 16.24 9.13 -11.07
CA LEU A 22 15.46 8.68 -12.20
C LEU A 22 13.97 8.93 -11.94
N VAL A 23 13.29 9.50 -12.93
CA VAL A 23 11.85 9.77 -12.87
C VAL A 23 11.07 8.45 -12.90
N GLN A 24 10.54 8.01 -11.76
CA GLN A 24 9.75 6.78 -11.64
C GLN A 24 8.23 7.05 -11.66
N ARG A 25 7.77 7.84 -12.63
CA ARG A 25 6.34 8.18 -12.80
C ARG A 25 5.68 7.46 -13.97
N SER A 26 6.36 6.50 -14.59
CA SER A 26 5.91 5.83 -15.81
C SER A 26 4.48 5.28 -15.75
N ARG A 27 4.04 4.82 -14.56
CA ARG A 27 2.67 4.29 -14.38
C ARG A 27 1.59 5.38 -14.30
N LEU A 28 1.93 6.58 -13.87
CA LEU A 28 1.00 7.72 -13.84
C LEU A 28 1.01 8.46 -15.18
N ASP A 29 2.21 8.69 -15.73
CA ASP A 29 2.39 9.45 -16.97
C ASP A 29 1.87 8.68 -18.18
N ALA A 30 1.84 7.34 -18.15
CA ALA A 30 1.32 6.50 -19.23
C ALA A 30 -0.22 6.35 -19.24
N LEU A 31 -0.94 6.90 -18.25
CA LEU A 31 -2.39 6.77 -18.16
C LEU A 31 -3.08 8.01 -18.73
N PRO A 32 -3.91 7.88 -19.78
CA PRO A 32 -4.65 9.02 -20.36
C PRO A 32 -5.45 9.78 -19.32
N THR A 33 -6.20 9.08 -18.46
CA THR A 33 -6.98 9.68 -17.35
C THR A 33 -6.13 10.55 -16.42
N CYS A 34 -4.90 10.13 -16.12
CA CYS A 34 -3.99 10.91 -15.28
C CYS A 34 -3.41 12.11 -16.04
N ALA A 35 -3.15 11.98 -17.34
CA ALA A 35 -2.67 13.08 -18.18
C ALA A 35 -3.74 14.17 -18.31
N GLU A 36 -4.98 13.81 -18.62
CA GLU A 36 -6.13 14.73 -18.69
C GLU A 36 -6.41 15.41 -17.35
N ALA A 37 -6.41 14.63 -16.25
CA ALA A 37 -6.62 15.17 -14.91
C ALA A 37 -5.51 16.15 -14.49
N LYS A 38 -4.27 15.89 -14.91
CA LYS A 38 -3.12 16.76 -14.68
C LYS A 38 -3.24 18.08 -15.45
N ALA A 39 -3.63 17.98 -16.74
CA ALA A 39 -3.89 19.16 -17.56
C ALA A 39 -5.05 20.02 -17.00
N ALA A 40 -6.08 19.39 -16.45
CA ALA A 40 -7.20 20.04 -15.78
C ALA A 40 -6.91 20.49 -14.33
N GLY A 41 -5.69 20.34 -13.82
CA GLY A 41 -5.29 20.70 -12.45
C GLY A 41 -5.87 19.81 -11.34
N ARG A 42 -6.55 18.72 -11.68
CA ARG A 42 -7.17 17.80 -10.71
C ARG A 42 -6.22 16.72 -10.18
N LEU A 43 -5.08 16.49 -10.83
CA LEU A 43 -3.99 15.63 -10.34
C LEU A 43 -2.74 16.46 -10.13
N LYS A 44 -2.34 16.59 -8.87
CA LYS A 44 -1.13 17.32 -8.46
C LYS A 44 -0.13 16.35 -7.84
N LEU A 45 1.12 16.39 -8.28
CA LEU A 45 2.19 15.55 -7.75
C LEU A 45 3.15 16.42 -6.94
N HIS A 46 3.45 15.96 -5.72
CA HIS A 46 4.34 16.63 -4.78
C HIS A 46 5.53 15.75 -4.46
N TYR A 47 6.70 16.35 -4.38
CA TYR A 47 7.89 15.65 -3.88
C TYR A 47 7.91 15.69 -2.36
N ALA A 48 7.92 14.52 -1.74
CA ALA A 48 8.06 14.35 -0.30
C ALA A 48 8.67 12.98 0.01
N ASP A 49 9.24 12.83 1.20
CA ASP A 49 9.77 11.56 1.69
C ASP A 49 9.20 11.25 3.07
N LEU A 50 8.86 9.98 3.32
CA LEU A 50 8.36 9.52 4.62
C LEU A 50 9.41 9.64 5.74
N THR A 51 10.67 9.84 5.39
CA THR A 51 11.75 10.06 6.35
C THR A 51 11.92 11.54 6.72
N ASP A 52 11.24 12.45 6.01
CA ASP A 52 11.29 13.90 6.26
C ASP A 52 9.98 14.44 6.84
N SER A 53 9.98 14.68 8.15
CA SER A 53 8.82 15.23 8.86
C SER A 53 8.43 16.63 8.39
N SER A 54 9.39 17.46 8.01
CA SER A 54 9.13 18.86 7.64
C SER A 54 8.36 18.97 6.34
N SER A 55 8.73 18.19 5.33
CA SER A 55 8.01 18.15 4.04
C SER A 55 6.58 17.61 4.20
N LEU A 56 6.39 16.55 5.03
CA LEU A 56 5.08 16.01 5.31
C LEU A 56 4.18 17.01 6.06
N GLN A 57 4.69 17.66 7.10
CA GLN A 57 3.98 18.70 7.84
C GLN A 57 3.56 19.87 6.93
N TRP A 58 4.49 20.39 6.15
CA TRP A 58 4.23 21.46 5.21
C TRP A 58 3.15 21.09 4.21
N LEU A 59 3.27 19.90 3.60
CA LEU A 59 2.36 19.44 2.55
C LEU A 59 0.94 19.22 3.09
N VAL A 60 0.79 18.53 4.21
CA VAL A 60 -0.53 18.29 4.84
C VAL A 60 -1.20 19.62 5.19
N ARG A 61 -0.44 20.59 5.68
CA ARG A 61 -0.95 21.94 5.99
C ARG A 61 -1.36 22.71 4.73
N GLN A 62 -0.62 22.58 3.60
CA GLN A 62 -0.94 23.28 2.36
C GLN A 62 -2.15 22.66 1.65
N VAL A 63 -2.24 21.34 1.62
CA VAL A 63 -3.28 20.62 0.88
C VAL A 63 -4.60 20.56 1.65
N GLN A 64 -4.55 20.51 2.97
CA GLN A 64 -5.75 20.34 3.83
C GLN A 64 -6.64 19.16 3.36
N PRO A 65 -6.09 17.94 3.20
CA PRO A 65 -6.81 16.85 2.58
C PRO A 65 -7.98 16.37 3.45
N GLY A 66 -9.12 16.07 2.85
CA GLY A 66 -10.25 15.42 3.54
C GLY A 66 -10.00 13.92 3.77
N GLU A 67 -9.21 13.29 2.89
CA GLU A 67 -8.86 11.87 2.95
C GLU A 67 -7.39 11.67 2.63
N ILE A 68 -6.74 10.76 3.37
CA ILE A 68 -5.37 10.32 3.10
C ILE A 68 -5.33 8.79 3.00
N TYR A 69 -4.87 8.28 1.86
CA TYR A 69 -4.59 6.87 1.63
C TYR A 69 -3.09 6.62 1.72
N HIS A 70 -2.63 6.07 2.83
CA HIS A 70 -1.22 5.80 3.07
C HIS A 70 -0.83 4.42 2.53
N LEU A 71 -0.41 4.40 1.26
CA LEU A 71 0.05 3.20 0.55
C LEU A 71 1.58 3.12 0.45
N ALA A 72 2.27 4.19 0.88
CA ALA A 72 3.71 4.31 0.74
C ALA A 72 4.48 3.50 1.79
N GLY A 73 5.73 3.19 1.48
CA GLY A 73 6.65 2.45 2.33
C GLY A 73 7.55 1.52 1.51
N GLN A 74 8.58 0.96 2.14
CA GLN A 74 9.34 -0.14 1.58
C GLN A 74 8.52 -1.42 1.76
N SER A 75 8.06 -2.06 0.67
CA SER A 75 7.10 -3.17 0.71
C SER A 75 7.65 -4.52 0.24
N HIS A 76 8.91 -4.60 -0.14
CA HIS A 76 9.51 -5.84 -0.61
C HIS A 76 10.14 -6.61 0.55
N VAL A 77 9.59 -7.78 0.90
CA VAL A 77 10.02 -8.58 2.07
C VAL A 77 11.51 -8.88 2.04
N LYS A 78 12.07 -9.36 0.91
CA LYS A 78 13.50 -9.65 0.82
C LYS A 78 14.35 -8.41 1.11
N VAL A 79 14.02 -7.27 0.52
CA VAL A 79 14.75 -6.00 0.74
C VAL A 79 14.68 -5.56 2.21
N SER A 80 13.64 -5.94 2.95
CA SER A 80 13.55 -5.61 4.37
C SER A 80 14.60 -6.32 5.23
N PHE A 81 15.08 -7.49 4.82
CA PHE A 81 16.22 -8.15 5.47
C PHE A 81 17.55 -7.50 5.12
N ASP A 82 17.70 -7.01 3.88
CA ASP A 82 18.92 -6.33 3.44
C ASP A 82 19.01 -4.90 4.01
N LEU A 83 17.87 -4.21 4.18
CA LEU A 83 17.76 -2.82 4.62
C LEU A 83 16.71 -2.67 5.74
N PRO A 84 16.91 -3.29 6.91
CA PRO A 84 15.90 -3.30 7.98
C PRO A 84 15.65 -1.91 8.59
N GLU A 85 16.70 -1.13 8.80
CA GLU A 85 16.59 0.22 9.34
C GLU A 85 15.82 1.15 8.39
N TYR A 86 16.16 1.14 7.10
CA TYR A 86 15.42 1.90 6.09
C TYR A 86 13.94 1.51 6.04
N THR A 87 13.65 0.20 6.15
CA THR A 87 12.28 -0.32 6.20
C THR A 87 11.53 0.20 7.43
N ALA A 88 12.16 0.20 8.61
CA ALA A 88 11.58 0.74 9.84
C ALA A 88 11.33 2.25 9.72
N GLN A 89 12.30 3.00 9.20
CA GLN A 89 12.22 4.47 9.03
C GLN A 89 11.11 4.89 8.06
N THR A 90 10.98 4.22 6.91
CA THR A 90 10.00 4.59 5.90
C THR A 90 8.61 4.03 6.20
N THR A 91 8.50 2.76 6.61
CA THR A 91 7.22 2.08 6.78
C THR A 91 6.62 2.31 8.17
N GLY A 92 7.42 2.15 9.22
CA GLY A 92 6.98 2.33 10.61
C GLY A 92 6.93 3.82 11.01
N LEU A 93 8.09 4.45 11.12
CA LEU A 93 8.21 5.85 11.55
C LEU A 93 7.63 6.83 10.53
N GLY A 94 7.63 6.50 9.23
CA GLY A 94 6.95 7.29 8.21
C GLY A 94 5.44 7.42 8.48
N THR A 95 4.81 6.34 8.94
CA THR A 95 3.41 6.37 9.37
C THR A 95 3.21 7.28 10.59
N LEU A 96 4.11 7.21 11.59
CA LEU A 96 4.08 8.11 12.74
C LEU A 96 4.15 9.58 12.33
N ARG A 97 5.12 9.93 11.46
CA ARG A 97 5.30 11.30 10.98
C ARG A 97 4.05 11.83 10.28
N LEU A 98 3.40 10.99 9.48
CA LEU A 98 2.17 11.36 8.79
C LEU A 98 0.98 11.52 9.75
N LEU A 99 0.82 10.62 10.72
CA LEU A 99 -0.21 10.74 11.75
C LEU A 99 -0.02 12.00 12.60
N GLU A 100 1.22 12.36 12.96
CA GLU A 100 1.53 13.61 13.65
C GLU A 100 1.22 14.84 12.79
N ALA A 101 1.53 14.80 11.49
CA ALA A 101 1.17 15.86 10.57
C ALA A 101 -0.35 16.08 10.50
N ILE A 102 -1.13 14.99 10.46
CA ILE A 102 -2.59 15.04 10.48
C ILE A 102 -3.09 15.62 11.80
N ARG A 103 -2.65 15.05 12.93
CA ARG A 103 -3.08 15.46 14.28
C ARG A 103 -2.87 16.96 14.51
N GLN A 104 -1.75 17.49 14.06
CA GLN A 104 -1.37 18.89 14.31
C GLN A 104 -2.04 19.88 13.35
N ASN A 105 -2.31 19.49 12.11
CA ASN A 105 -2.73 20.44 11.08
C ASN A 105 -4.16 20.22 10.57
N VAL A 106 -4.64 18.96 10.54
CA VAL A 106 -5.91 18.58 9.90
C VAL A 106 -6.60 17.41 10.63
N PRO A 107 -6.91 17.54 11.93
CA PRO A 107 -7.40 16.42 12.73
C PRO A 107 -8.74 15.83 12.26
N GLY A 108 -9.47 16.53 11.40
CA GLY A 108 -10.70 16.05 10.76
C GLY A 108 -10.48 15.16 9.53
N THR A 109 -9.24 14.99 9.08
CA THR A 109 -8.90 14.15 7.91
C THR A 109 -9.17 12.67 8.22
N ARG A 110 -9.80 11.97 7.27
CA ARG A 110 -9.93 10.52 7.32
C ARG A 110 -8.64 9.87 6.79
N PHE A 111 -8.05 9.00 7.59
CA PHE A 111 -6.77 8.36 7.29
C PHE A 111 -6.93 6.86 7.11
N PHE A 112 -6.45 6.33 5.99
CA PHE A 112 -6.36 4.90 5.69
C PHE A 112 -4.91 4.43 5.67
N LEU A 113 -4.59 3.41 6.47
CA LEU A 113 -3.32 2.68 6.39
C LEU A 113 -3.49 1.40 5.57
N ALA A 114 -2.70 1.23 4.51
CA ALA A 114 -2.48 -0.07 3.91
C ALA A 114 -1.55 -0.91 4.81
N ALA A 115 -2.13 -1.68 5.73
CA ALA A 115 -1.42 -2.71 6.47
C ALA A 115 -1.20 -3.95 5.58
N THR A 116 -0.83 -5.09 6.13
CA THR A 116 -0.49 -6.29 5.35
C THR A 116 -0.83 -7.56 6.10
N SER A 117 -1.22 -8.61 5.39
CA SER A 117 -1.40 -9.95 5.94
C SER A 117 -0.11 -10.59 6.47
N GLU A 118 1.07 -10.08 6.07
CA GLU A 118 2.37 -10.53 6.58
C GLU A 118 2.53 -10.34 8.11
N ILE A 119 1.69 -9.49 8.75
CA ILE A 119 1.69 -9.33 10.21
C ILE A 119 1.26 -10.61 10.94
N PHE A 120 0.48 -11.48 10.29
CA PHE A 120 0.05 -12.74 10.90
C PHE A 120 1.18 -13.77 11.00
N GLY A 121 2.24 -13.65 10.16
CA GLY A 121 3.36 -14.58 10.14
C GLY A 121 2.92 -15.99 9.74
N GLU A 122 3.09 -16.94 10.67
CA GLU A 122 2.60 -18.32 10.56
C GLU A 122 1.35 -18.47 11.43
N PRO A 123 0.16 -18.12 10.93
CA PRO A 123 -1.05 -18.06 11.73
C PRO A 123 -1.51 -19.46 12.15
N SER A 124 -2.01 -19.58 13.38
CA SER A 124 -2.57 -20.82 13.93
C SER A 124 -3.99 -21.11 13.44
N GLU A 125 -4.63 -20.16 12.78
CA GLU A 125 -6.02 -20.27 12.27
C GLU A 125 -6.12 -19.81 10.82
N SER A 126 -7.09 -20.34 10.11
CA SER A 126 -7.43 -19.98 8.73
C SER A 126 -8.94 -20.17 8.50
N PRO A 127 -9.66 -19.20 7.91
CA PRO A 127 -9.15 -17.88 7.47
C PRO A 127 -8.80 -16.96 8.64
N GLN A 128 -7.89 -16.00 8.38
CA GLN A 128 -7.53 -14.96 9.35
C GLN A 128 -8.61 -13.88 9.41
N SER A 129 -8.76 -13.29 10.58
CA SER A 129 -9.65 -12.16 10.85
C SER A 129 -8.91 -11.00 11.54
N GLU A 130 -9.61 -9.93 11.85
CA GLU A 130 -9.08 -8.76 12.57
C GLU A 130 -8.64 -9.08 14.00
N THR A 131 -9.09 -10.20 14.55
CA THR A 131 -8.77 -10.69 15.90
C THR A 131 -7.72 -11.81 15.91
N THR A 132 -7.32 -12.31 14.74
CA THR A 132 -6.26 -13.32 14.63
C THR A 132 -4.97 -12.80 15.25
N PRO A 133 -4.30 -13.59 16.13
CA PRO A 133 -3.02 -13.22 16.71
C PRO A 133 -1.97 -12.86 15.66
N VAL A 134 -1.21 -11.80 15.90
CA VAL A 134 -0.16 -11.31 15.01
C VAL A 134 1.22 -11.74 15.51
N ALA A 135 2.03 -12.29 14.60
CA ALA A 135 3.38 -12.78 14.89
C ALA A 135 4.31 -12.54 13.68
N PRO A 136 4.73 -11.28 13.40
CA PRO A 136 5.52 -10.95 12.23
C PRO A 136 6.87 -11.67 12.24
N VAL A 137 7.25 -12.26 11.08
CA VAL A 137 8.48 -13.06 10.92
C VAL A 137 9.51 -12.39 10.01
N ASN A 138 9.29 -11.15 9.60
CA ASN A 138 10.23 -10.38 8.80
C ASN A 138 10.20 -8.89 9.16
N PRO A 139 11.28 -8.10 8.88
CA PRO A 139 11.35 -6.68 9.25
C PRO A 139 10.24 -5.81 8.63
N TYR A 140 9.80 -6.14 7.42
CA TYR A 140 8.67 -5.44 6.78
C TYR A 140 7.37 -5.63 7.57
N ALA A 141 7.04 -6.87 7.92
CA ALA A 141 5.85 -7.17 8.71
C ALA A 141 5.90 -6.52 10.10
N ALA A 142 7.06 -6.53 10.76
CA ALA A 142 7.26 -5.86 12.04
C ALA A 142 7.04 -4.34 11.94
N ALA A 143 7.56 -3.70 10.90
CA ALA A 143 7.35 -2.26 10.66
C ALA A 143 5.87 -1.94 10.35
N LYS A 144 5.18 -2.79 9.59
CA LYS A 144 3.74 -2.66 9.31
C LYS A 144 2.88 -2.89 10.56
N LEU A 145 3.25 -3.83 11.42
CA LEU A 145 2.57 -4.03 12.71
C LEU A 145 2.75 -2.83 13.63
N TYR A 146 3.94 -2.25 13.69
CA TYR A 146 4.16 -0.99 14.41
C TYR A 146 3.24 0.12 13.88
N ALA A 147 3.18 0.30 12.55
CA ALA A 147 2.33 1.28 11.91
C ALA A 147 0.83 1.05 12.22
N LEU A 148 0.37 -0.20 12.18
CA LEU A 148 -1.01 -0.57 12.52
C LEU A 148 -1.34 -0.23 13.99
N ASN A 149 -0.44 -0.54 14.92
CA ASN A 149 -0.63 -0.21 16.32
C ASN A 149 -0.64 1.31 16.56
N LEU A 150 0.14 2.10 15.83
CA LEU A 150 0.05 3.56 15.87
C LEU A 150 -1.34 4.05 15.41
N VAL A 151 -1.89 3.52 14.32
CA VAL A 151 -3.26 3.86 13.87
C VAL A 151 -4.26 3.62 14.99
N ARG A 152 -4.20 2.46 15.65
CA ARG A 152 -5.06 2.13 16.79
C ARG A 152 -4.88 3.08 17.98
N VAL A 153 -3.64 3.45 18.30
CA VAL A 153 -3.33 4.42 19.37
C VAL A 153 -3.88 5.79 19.03
N TYR A 154 -3.64 6.30 17.82
CA TYR A 154 -4.09 7.64 17.41
C TYR A 154 -5.61 7.74 17.30
N ARG A 155 -6.27 6.69 16.85
CA ARG A 155 -7.74 6.56 16.90
C ARG A 155 -8.28 6.68 18.32
N ARG A 156 -7.69 5.93 19.26
CA ARG A 156 -8.16 5.85 20.65
C ARG A 156 -7.78 7.08 21.46
N ALA A 157 -6.53 7.53 21.37
CA ALA A 157 -6.00 8.58 22.24
C ALA A 157 -6.34 9.99 21.77
N TYR A 158 -6.43 10.20 20.45
CA TYR A 158 -6.63 11.53 19.87
C TYR A 158 -7.94 11.68 19.09
N GLY A 159 -8.76 10.64 19.03
CA GLY A 159 -10.04 10.67 18.33
C GLY A 159 -9.93 10.85 16.81
N LEU A 160 -8.77 10.56 16.21
CA LEU A 160 -8.61 10.68 14.78
C LEU A 160 -9.44 9.62 14.06
N PHE A 161 -10.03 9.98 12.91
CA PHE A 161 -10.58 8.98 12.01
C PHE A 161 -9.42 8.26 11.29
N ALA A 162 -8.83 7.29 11.97
CA ALA A 162 -7.71 6.50 11.45
C ALA A 162 -8.11 5.03 11.38
N ALA A 163 -8.17 4.49 10.16
CA ALA A 163 -8.58 3.12 9.86
C ALA A 163 -7.46 2.37 9.13
N ALA A 164 -7.48 1.05 9.17
CA ALA A 164 -6.50 0.23 8.47
C ALA A 164 -7.18 -0.89 7.67
N GLY A 165 -6.63 -1.18 6.49
CA GLY A 165 -6.90 -2.40 5.74
C GLY A 165 -5.75 -3.39 5.93
N ILE A 166 -6.01 -4.57 6.49
CA ILE A 166 -5.06 -5.69 6.54
C ILE A 166 -5.16 -6.40 5.19
N LEU A 167 -4.32 -5.94 4.25
CA LEU A 167 -4.42 -6.34 2.85
C LEU A 167 -3.71 -7.66 2.60
N PHE A 168 -4.42 -8.60 1.98
CA PHE A 168 -3.81 -9.75 1.34
C PHE A 168 -3.24 -9.36 -0.02
N ASN A 169 -2.59 -10.31 -0.73
CA ASN A 169 -1.94 -10.00 -1.99
C ASN A 169 -2.96 -9.58 -3.05
N HIS A 170 -2.72 -8.47 -3.69
CA HIS A 170 -3.58 -7.98 -4.75
C HIS A 170 -2.77 -7.66 -6.01
N GLU A 171 -3.22 -8.19 -7.11
CA GLU A 171 -2.46 -8.34 -8.33
C GLU A 171 -3.15 -7.62 -9.50
N SER A 172 -2.35 -7.27 -10.50
CA SER A 172 -2.86 -6.72 -11.76
C SER A 172 -1.77 -6.73 -12.84
N PRO A 173 -2.09 -6.42 -14.10
CA PRO A 173 -1.08 -6.17 -15.14
C PRO A 173 -0.07 -5.05 -14.79
N ARG A 174 -0.39 -4.20 -13.81
CA ARG A 174 0.48 -3.11 -13.33
C ARG A 174 1.34 -3.51 -12.12
N ARG A 175 1.32 -4.77 -11.70
CA ARG A 175 2.16 -5.28 -10.61
C ARG A 175 3.65 -5.06 -10.92
N GLY A 176 4.47 -4.81 -9.90
CA GLY A 176 5.92 -4.72 -10.05
C GLY A 176 6.52 -6.03 -10.59
N GLU A 177 7.50 -5.92 -11.47
CA GLU A 177 8.08 -7.07 -12.18
C GLU A 177 8.80 -8.08 -11.27
N ASN A 178 9.23 -7.66 -10.09
CA ASN A 178 9.90 -8.50 -9.09
C ASN A 178 8.94 -9.35 -8.25
N TYR A 179 7.62 -9.13 -8.37
CA TYR A 179 6.63 -9.95 -7.68
C TYR A 179 6.28 -11.20 -8.49
N VAL A 180 6.05 -12.31 -7.78
CA VAL A 180 5.96 -13.65 -8.35
C VAL A 180 4.96 -13.76 -9.51
N THR A 181 3.75 -13.25 -9.36
CA THR A 181 2.69 -13.31 -10.40
C THR A 181 3.12 -12.59 -11.68
N ARG A 182 3.66 -11.37 -11.56
CA ARG A 182 4.15 -10.61 -12.71
C ARG A 182 5.40 -11.25 -13.34
N LYS A 183 6.29 -11.78 -12.50
CA LYS A 183 7.48 -12.52 -12.96
C LYS A 183 7.09 -13.73 -13.79
N ILE A 184 6.12 -14.54 -13.31
CA ILE A 184 5.63 -15.72 -14.03
C ILE A 184 4.97 -15.32 -15.35
N ALA A 185 3.99 -14.42 -15.32
CA ALA A 185 3.26 -13.99 -16.52
C ALA A 185 4.22 -13.42 -17.60
N ARG A 186 5.20 -12.63 -17.19
CA ARG A 186 6.20 -12.07 -18.11
C ARG A 186 7.16 -13.12 -18.65
N GLY A 187 7.66 -14.03 -17.79
CA GLY A 187 8.54 -15.12 -18.18
C GLY A 187 7.86 -16.06 -19.17
N ALA A 188 6.63 -16.48 -18.89
CA ALA A 188 5.84 -17.30 -19.79
C ALA A 188 5.65 -16.63 -21.17
N ALA A 189 5.32 -15.34 -21.19
CA ALA A 189 5.17 -14.59 -22.45
C ALA A 189 6.50 -14.48 -23.24
N ARG A 190 7.64 -14.37 -22.55
CA ARG A 190 8.97 -14.32 -23.19
C ARG A 190 9.37 -15.68 -23.75
N ILE A 191 9.09 -16.76 -23.02
CA ILE A 191 9.32 -18.14 -23.50
C ILE A 191 8.46 -18.41 -24.73
N ALA A 192 7.17 -18.09 -24.67
CA ALA A 192 6.25 -18.28 -25.81
C ALA A 192 6.67 -17.52 -27.08
N ARG A 193 7.43 -16.43 -26.93
CA ARG A 193 8.00 -15.64 -28.04
C ARG A 193 9.41 -16.07 -28.43
N GLY A 194 9.97 -17.12 -27.84
CA GLY A 194 11.33 -17.57 -28.09
C GLY A 194 12.44 -16.65 -27.59
N LEU A 195 12.10 -15.68 -26.72
CA LEU A 195 13.07 -14.72 -26.15
C LEU A 195 13.82 -15.29 -24.95
N GLU A 196 13.24 -16.26 -24.27
CA GLU A 196 13.81 -17.00 -23.14
C GLU A 196 13.48 -18.49 -23.32
N ARG A 197 14.28 -19.37 -22.70
CA ARG A 197 14.06 -20.83 -22.76
C ARG A 197 13.45 -21.38 -21.48
N GLU A 198 13.68 -20.73 -20.37
CA GLU A 198 13.29 -21.19 -19.04
C GLU A 198 12.99 -20.02 -18.11
N LEU A 199 12.25 -20.30 -17.05
CA LEU A 199 11.91 -19.35 -16.00
C LEU A 199 12.36 -19.91 -14.65
N HIS A 200 13.28 -19.23 -13.98
CA HIS A 200 13.73 -19.60 -12.65
C HIS A 200 12.81 -19.02 -11.57
N LEU A 201 12.17 -19.91 -10.82
CA LEU A 201 11.35 -19.58 -9.66
C LEU A 201 11.98 -20.14 -8.39
N GLY A 202 11.64 -19.57 -7.25
CA GLY A 202 11.97 -20.13 -5.96
C GLY A 202 11.04 -21.29 -5.58
N THR A 203 10.67 -21.40 -4.31
CA THR A 203 9.76 -22.42 -3.80
C THR A 203 8.36 -22.26 -4.41
N LEU A 204 7.77 -23.35 -4.89
CA LEU A 204 6.46 -23.38 -5.54
C LEU A 204 5.29 -23.72 -4.61
N THR A 205 5.60 -24.22 -3.41
CA THR A 205 4.61 -24.68 -2.42
C THR A 205 3.89 -23.58 -1.63
N PRO A 206 4.46 -22.36 -1.42
CA PRO A 206 3.77 -21.32 -0.66
C PRO A 206 2.41 -20.98 -1.26
N ARG A 207 1.41 -20.93 -0.39
CA ARG A 207 0.05 -20.53 -0.77
C ARG A 207 -0.16 -19.05 -0.48
N ARG A 208 -0.92 -18.39 -1.34
CA ARG A 208 -1.26 -16.96 -1.23
C ARG A 208 -2.72 -16.75 -1.63
N ASP A 209 -3.37 -15.84 -0.93
CA ASP A 209 -4.62 -15.25 -1.40
C ASP A 209 -4.26 -14.13 -2.38
N TRP A 210 -4.65 -14.27 -3.64
CA TRP A 210 -4.43 -13.29 -4.70
C TRP A 210 -5.75 -12.73 -5.18
N GLY A 211 -5.99 -11.45 -4.90
CA GLY A 211 -7.16 -10.74 -5.39
C GLY A 211 -6.84 -9.77 -6.53
N TRP A 212 -7.86 -9.15 -7.07
CA TRP A 212 -7.77 -8.15 -8.11
C TRP A 212 -7.58 -6.74 -7.52
N ALA A 213 -6.52 -6.03 -7.90
CA ALA A 213 -6.18 -4.75 -7.30
C ALA A 213 -7.28 -3.67 -7.34
N PRO A 214 -8.10 -3.54 -8.39
CA PRO A 214 -9.25 -2.63 -8.36
C PRO A 214 -10.30 -2.95 -7.29
N ASP A 215 -10.54 -4.23 -6.95
CA ASP A 215 -11.47 -4.61 -5.88
C ASP A 215 -10.94 -4.16 -4.52
N TYR A 216 -9.62 -4.31 -4.29
CA TYR A 216 -8.97 -3.78 -3.09
C TYR A 216 -9.06 -2.26 -2.98
N VAL A 217 -9.00 -1.54 -4.11
CA VAL A 217 -9.25 -0.10 -4.14
C VAL A 217 -10.68 0.24 -3.70
N GLN A 218 -11.67 -0.53 -4.13
CA GLN A 218 -13.04 -0.38 -3.64
C GLN A 218 -13.10 -0.61 -2.12
N GLY A 219 -12.45 -1.68 -1.62
CA GLY A 219 -12.35 -1.95 -0.19
C GLY A 219 -11.71 -0.81 0.59
N MET A 220 -10.57 -0.27 0.12
CA MET A 220 -9.91 0.89 0.76
C MET A 220 -10.84 2.10 0.88
N ARG A 221 -11.62 2.36 -0.16
CA ARG A 221 -12.59 3.46 -0.19
C ARG A 221 -13.77 3.21 0.75
N ALA A 222 -14.28 1.97 0.77
CA ALA A 222 -15.35 1.57 1.68
C ALA A 222 -14.93 1.73 3.15
N VAL A 223 -13.69 1.37 3.49
CA VAL A 223 -13.12 1.55 4.83
C VAL A 223 -13.10 3.03 5.23
N LEU A 224 -12.69 3.94 4.36
CA LEU A 224 -12.75 5.37 4.67
C LEU A 224 -14.17 5.95 4.60
N GLY A 225 -15.09 5.31 3.89
CA GLY A 225 -16.51 5.69 3.85
C GLY A 225 -17.33 5.24 5.06
N ALA A 226 -16.79 4.36 5.91
CA ALA A 226 -17.47 3.83 7.07
C ALA A 226 -17.84 4.93 8.10
N GLU A 227 -18.85 4.69 8.93
CA GLU A 227 -19.25 5.64 9.97
C GLU A 227 -18.18 5.74 11.07
N ARG A 228 -17.51 4.64 11.39
CA ARG A 228 -16.48 4.55 12.43
C ARG A 228 -15.16 4.03 11.87
N PRO A 229 -14.03 4.54 12.36
CA PRO A 229 -12.74 4.05 11.96
C PRO A 229 -12.44 2.71 12.65
N GLU A 230 -12.26 1.66 11.87
CA GLU A 230 -11.90 0.31 12.34
C GLU A 230 -10.81 -0.28 11.46
N ASP A 231 -10.35 -1.48 11.84
CA ASP A 231 -9.43 -2.26 11.01
C ASP A 231 -10.25 -3.34 10.29
N TYR A 232 -9.91 -3.61 9.02
CA TYR A 232 -10.62 -4.58 8.20
C TYR A 232 -9.64 -5.47 7.46
N VAL A 233 -9.92 -6.77 7.45
CA VAL A 233 -9.22 -7.71 6.55
C VAL A 233 -9.79 -7.58 5.15
N LEU A 234 -8.91 -7.36 4.17
CA LEU A 234 -9.26 -7.34 2.75
C LEU A 234 -8.57 -8.50 2.05
N ALA A 235 -9.37 -9.52 1.69
CA ALA A 235 -8.94 -10.78 1.11
C ALA A 235 -10.02 -11.34 0.17
N THR A 236 -9.67 -12.32 -0.67
CA THR A 236 -10.65 -13.06 -1.46
C THR A 236 -11.25 -14.26 -0.70
N GLY A 237 -10.58 -14.69 0.37
CA GLY A 237 -10.91 -15.91 1.11
C GLY A 237 -10.48 -17.22 0.40
N ARG A 238 -9.71 -17.12 -0.69
CA ARG A 238 -9.21 -18.27 -1.45
C ARG A 238 -7.70 -18.21 -1.60
N THR A 239 -7.03 -19.32 -1.34
CA THR A 239 -5.59 -19.42 -1.50
C THR A 239 -5.22 -20.36 -2.64
N HIS A 240 -4.15 -19.99 -3.37
CA HIS A 240 -3.54 -20.78 -4.43
C HIS A 240 -2.05 -20.96 -4.15
N ALA A 241 -1.50 -22.11 -4.50
CA ALA A 241 -0.05 -22.30 -4.48
C ALA A 241 0.61 -21.56 -5.65
N VAL A 242 1.88 -21.22 -5.50
CA VAL A 242 2.64 -20.65 -6.64
C VAL A 242 2.66 -21.62 -7.83
N ALA A 243 2.66 -22.94 -7.54
CA ALA A 243 2.59 -23.97 -8.57
C ALA A 243 1.27 -23.96 -9.37
N ASP A 244 0.16 -23.52 -8.77
CA ASP A 244 -1.16 -23.48 -9.44
C ASP A 244 -1.23 -22.35 -10.48
N PHE A 245 -0.49 -21.27 -10.25
CA PHE A 245 -0.42 -20.11 -11.15
C PHE A 245 0.46 -20.40 -12.38
#